data_70f5a751dc6f3668054e3d9c7a73efec
#
_entry.id   70f5a751dc6f3668054e3d9c7a73efec
#
_cell.length_a   1.000
_cell.length_b   1.000
_cell.length_c   1.000
_cell.angle_alpha   90.00
_cell.angle_beta   90.00
_cell.angle_gamma   90.00
#
_symmetry.space_group_name_H-M   'P 1'
#
loop_
_entity.id
_entity.type
_entity.pdbx_description
1 polymer ?
#
loop_
_entity_poly.entity_id
_entity_poly.type
_entity_poly.pdbx_seq_one_letter_code
_entity_poly.pdbx_strand_id
1 'polypeptide(L)'
;MLDRLGWKFLRQEKIMRDLDFGKELIKKKIPLVSNSPGVYRMLDKKGQVLYVGKAKNLPNRLKSYAADKNQTIRTERMLALTNNLEIVTTSSEAEALLLEANLIKK
;
A
#
# COMPACT_ATOMS: atom_id res chain seq x y z
N MET A 1 4.94 -20.39 -29.20
CA MET A 1 4.84 -20.89 -27.81
C MET A 1 6.04 -20.41 -27.01
N LEU A 2 5.80 -19.84 -25.86
CA LEU A 2 6.89 -19.40 -24.98
C LEU A 2 7.45 -20.59 -24.22
N ASP A 3 8.78 -20.65 -24.13
CA ASP A 3 9.45 -21.65 -23.31
C ASP A 3 9.34 -21.28 -21.82
N ARG A 4 9.91 -22.10 -20.94
CA ARG A 4 9.87 -21.87 -19.50
C ARG A 4 10.47 -20.53 -19.10
N LEU A 5 11.56 -20.13 -19.75
CA LEU A 5 12.25 -18.87 -19.45
C LEU A 5 11.43 -17.68 -19.89
N GLY A 6 10.79 -17.78 -21.06
CA GLY A 6 9.90 -16.72 -21.55
C GLY A 6 8.74 -16.45 -20.63
N TRP A 7 8.11 -17.49 -20.08
CA TRP A 7 7.03 -17.34 -19.11
C TRP A 7 7.48 -16.67 -17.83
N LYS A 8 8.64 -17.09 -17.29
CA LYS A 8 9.19 -16.48 -16.08
C LYS A 8 9.51 -15.01 -16.28
N PHE A 9 10.11 -14.68 -17.42
CA PHE A 9 10.45 -13.31 -17.75
C PHE A 9 9.21 -12.43 -17.83
N LEU A 10 8.17 -12.85 -18.53
CA LEU A 10 6.91 -12.11 -18.67
C LEU A 10 6.22 -11.94 -17.31
N ARG A 11 6.29 -12.95 -16.46
CA ARG A 11 5.70 -12.89 -15.12
C ARG A 11 6.41 -11.86 -14.26
N GLN A 12 7.75 -11.80 -14.32
CA GLN A 12 8.54 -10.81 -13.60
C GLN A 12 8.26 -9.39 -14.08
N GLU A 13 8.16 -9.19 -15.40
CA GLU A 13 7.81 -7.88 -15.95
C GLU A 13 6.45 -7.40 -15.47
N LYS A 14 5.46 -8.30 -15.44
CA LYS A 14 4.14 -7.97 -14.95
C LYS A 14 4.17 -7.56 -13.49
N ILE A 15 4.89 -8.31 -12.64
CA ILE A 15 5.03 -7.98 -11.22
C ILE A 15 5.68 -6.62 -11.05
N MET A 16 6.71 -6.30 -11.82
CA MET A 16 7.39 -5.01 -11.74
C MET A 16 6.47 -3.87 -12.16
N ARG A 17 5.68 -4.04 -13.22
CA ARG A 17 4.71 -3.02 -13.65
C ARG A 17 3.61 -2.82 -12.60
N ASP A 18 3.12 -3.89 -12.02
CA ASP A 18 2.10 -3.82 -10.97
C ASP A 18 2.66 -3.14 -9.72
N LEU A 19 3.91 -3.42 -9.36
CA LEU A 19 4.59 -2.77 -8.25
C LEU A 19 4.75 -1.27 -8.49
N ASP A 20 5.18 -0.89 -9.69
CA ASP A 20 5.32 0.52 -10.06
C ASP A 20 3.97 1.24 -10.01
N PHE A 21 2.91 0.59 -10.49
CA PHE A 21 1.56 1.13 -10.43
C PHE A 21 1.14 1.38 -8.97
N GLY A 22 1.35 0.40 -8.09
CA GLY A 22 1.03 0.54 -6.68
C GLY A 22 1.78 1.67 -6.00
N LYS A 23 3.07 1.78 -6.27
CA LYS A 23 3.90 2.87 -5.73
C LYS A 23 3.46 4.24 -6.26
N GLU A 24 3.15 4.36 -7.54
CA GLU A 24 2.67 5.61 -8.13
C GLU A 24 1.32 6.03 -7.55
N LEU A 25 0.44 5.06 -7.32
CA LEU A 25 -0.85 5.31 -6.67
C LEU A 25 -0.64 5.95 -5.29
N ILE A 26 0.30 5.41 -4.51
CA ILE A 26 0.63 5.94 -3.19
C ILE A 26 1.24 7.33 -3.31
N LYS A 27 2.19 7.52 -4.22
CA LYS A 27 2.84 8.83 -4.44
C LYS A 27 1.82 9.91 -4.74
N LYS A 28 0.81 9.62 -5.54
CA LYS A 28 -0.25 10.57 -5.90
C LYS A 28 -1.13 10.95 -4.72
N LYS A 29 -1.27 10.07 -3.75
CA LYS A 29 -2.07 10.35 -2.55
C LYS A 29 -1.35 11.23 -1.55
N ILE A 30 -0.02 11.17 -1.49
CA ILE A 30 0.78 11.86 -0.47
C ILE A 30 0.47 13.35 -0.39
N PRO A 31 0.43 14.13 -1.50
CA PRO A 31 0.14 15.57 -1.41
C PRO A 31 -1.27 15.89 -0.95
N LEU A 32 -2.18 14.92 -1.02
CA LEU A 32 -3.60 15.12 -0.66
C LEU A 32 -3.87 14.82 0.81
N VAL A 33 -2.87 14.33 1.55
CA VAL A 33 -3.04 13.87 2.92
C VAL A 33 -2.34 14.83 3.87
N SER A 34 -3.07 15.30 4.88
CA SER A 34 -2.51 16.20 5.90
C SER A 34 -1.49 15.47 6.78
N ASN A 35 -0.59 16.25 7.40
CA ASN A 35 0.37 15.75 8.38
C ASN A 35 -0.37 15.40 9.68
N SER A 36 -1.03 14.26 9.67
CA SER A 36 -1.91 13.84 10.76
C SER A 36 -1.70 12.37 11.06
N PRO A 37 -1.99 11.94 12.29
CA PRO A 37 -2.17 10.51 12.54
C PRO A 37 -3.39 10.00 11.79
N GLY A 38 -3.43 8.70 11.61
CA GLY A 38 -4.58 8.10 10.97
C GLY A 38 -4.37 6.64 10.62
N VAL A 39 -5.32 6.13 9.85
CA VAL A 39 -5.35 4.75 9.40
C VAL A 39 -5.43 4.73 7.87
N TYR A 40 -4.75 3.77 7.30
CA TYR A 40 -4.80 3.54 5.86
C TYR A 40 -5.13 2.09 5.56
N ARG A 41 -5.82 1.86 4.46
CA ARG A 41 -6.11 0.51 3.96
C ARG A 41 -5.66 0.40 2.53
N MET A 42 -4.98 -0.68 2.22
CA MET A 42 -4.61 -1.03 0.85
C MET A 42 -5.59 -2.07 0.35
N LEU A 43 -6.16 -1.83 -0.83
CA LEU A 43 -7.18 -2.68 -1.41
C LEU A 43 -6.70 -3.19 -2.76
N ASP A 44 -7.11 -4.41 -3.09
CA ASP A 44 -6.79 -4.99 -4.37
C ASP A 44 -7.78 -4.54 -5.46
N LYS A 45 -7.59 -5.07 -6.64
CA LYS A 45 -8.40 -4.77 -7.81
C LYS A 45 -9.89 -5.08 -7.63
N LYS A 46 -10.20 -6.03 -6.76
CA LYS A 46 -11.58 -6.43 -6.45
C LYS A 46 -12.17 -5.67 -5.27
N GLY A 47 -11.40 -4.77 -4.67
CA GLY A 47 -11.83 -4.04 -3.48
C GLY A 47 -11.64 -4.78 -2.17
N GLN A 48 -10.92 -5.91 -2.20
CA GLN A 48 -10.61 -6.65 -0.99
C GLN A 48 -9.45 -6.00 -0.24
N VAL A 49 -9.54 -5.97 1.09
CA VAL A 49 -8.53 -5.35 1.93
C VAL A 49 -7.30 -6.25 2.00
N LEU A 50 -6.16 -5.72 1.57
CA LEU A 50 -4.87 -6.39 1.66
C LEU A 50 -4.18 -6.10 2.98
N TYR A 51 -4.37 -4.90 3.49
CA TYR A 51 -3.66 -4.46 4.68
C TYR A 51 -4.37 -3.26 5.32
N VAL A 52 -4.35 -3.24 6.65
CA VAL A 52 -4.82 -2.11 7.46
C VAL A 52 -3.65 -1.70 8.34
N GLY A 53 -3.28 -0.43 8.30
CA GLY A 53 -2.19 0.08 9.11
C GLY A 53 -2.51 1.41 9.76
N LYS A 54 -1.76 1.75 10.80
CA LYS A 54 -1.84 3.06 11.45
C LYS A 54 -0.53 3.81 11.29
N ALA A 55 -0.58 5.12 11.40
CA ALA A 55 0.59 5.97 11.30
C ALA A 55 0.45 7.16 12.24
N LYS A 56 1.57 7.59 12.81
CA LYS A 56 1.65 8.87 13.54
C LYS A 56 1.56 10.05 12.59
N ASN A 57 2.17 9.88 11.42
CA ASN A 57 2.15 10.87 10.34
C ASN A 57 1.91 10.11 9.04
N LEU A 58 0.72 10.29 8.48
CA LEU A 58 0.31 9.55 7.29
C LEU A 58 1.24 9.81 6.09
N PRO A 59 1.57 11.06 5.72
CA PRO A 59 2.47 11.27 4.58
C PRO A 59 3.81 10.58 4.73
N ASN A 60 4.41 10.60 5.92
CA ASN A 60 5.69 9.94 6.15
C ASN A 60 5.60 8.44 5.98
N ARG A 61 4.54 7.83 6.48
CA ARG A 61 4.31 6.38 6.32
C ARG A 61 4.13 6.02 4.85
N LEU A 62 3.34 6.80 4.13
CA LEU A 62 3.10 6.57 2.71
C LEU A 62 4.38 6.73 1.90
N LYS A 63 5.22 7.72 2.23
CA LYS A 63 6.53 7.89 1.59
C LYS A 63 7.41 6.66 1.76
N SER A 64 7.35 6.01 2.91
CA SER A 64 8.15 4.80 3.15
C SER A 64 7.76 3.65 2.22
N TYR A 65 6.49 3.52 1.89
CA TYR A 65 6.03 2.52 0.93
C TYR A 65 6.39 2.89 -0.51
N ALA A 66 6.38 4.16 -0.84
CA ALA A 66 6.69 4.64 -2.18
C ALA A 66 8.20 4.67 -2.48
N ALA A 67 9.04 4.51 -1.46
CA ALA A 67 10.48 4.50 -1.62
C ALA A 67 10.94 3.30 -2.43
N ASP A 68 12.02 3.49 -3.21
CA ASP A 68 12.54 2.45 -4.08
C ASP A 68 13.50 1.49 -3.38
N LYS A 69 13.73 1.67 -2.07
CA LYS A 69 14.76 0.93 -1.32
C LYS A 69 14.16 0.11 -0.18
N ASN A 70 14.80 -1.04 0.07
CA ASN A 70 14.67 -1.78 1.32
C ASN A 70 13.27 -2.28 1.67
N GLN A 71 12.44 -2.51 0.66
CA GLN A 71 11.16 -3.16 0.89
C GLN A 71 11.39 -4.68 1.00
N THR A 72 10.68 -5.31 1.92
CA THR A 72 10.68 -6.78 1.97
C THR A 72 9.92 -7.34 0.78
N ILE A 73 10.19 -8.57 0.42
CA ILE A 73 9.47 -9.27 -0.65
C ILE A 73 7.96 -9.28 -0.35
N ARG A 74 7.61 -9.47 0.90
CA ARG A 74 6.20 -9.46 1.32
C ARG A 74 5.53 -8.11 1.07
N THR A 75 6.22 -7.03 1.41
CA THR A 75 5.72 -5.67 1.17
C THR A 75 5.62 -5.38 -0.32
N GLU A 76 6.61 -5.77 -1.10
CA GLU A 76 6.57 -5.58 -2.55
C GLU A 76 5.40 -6.31 -3.19
N ARG A 77 5.11 -7.54 -2.76
CA ARG A 77 3.96 -8.31 -3.25
C ARG A 77 2.65 -7.61 -2.90
N MET A 78 2.54 -7.10 -1.68
CA MET A 78 1.37 -6.33 -1.27
C MET A 78 1.18 -5.09 -2.13
N LEU A 79 2.25 -4.33 -2.35
CA LEU A 79 2.21 -3.13 -3.18
C LEU A 79 1.84 -3.46 -4.63
N ALA A 80 2.35 -4.56 -5.17
CA ALA A 80 2.02 -5.00 -6.52
C ALA A 80 0.54 -5.35 -6.68
N LEU A 81 -0.12 -5.79 -5.61
CA LEU A 81 -1.54 -6.10 -5.61
C LEU A 81 -2.41 -4.89 -5.30
N THR A 82 -1.82 -3.82 -4.77
CA THR A 82 -2.57 -2.63 -4.36
C THR A 82 -3.09 -1.87 -5.58
N ASN A 83 -4.39 -1.69 -5.62
CA ASN A 83 -5.08 -0.99 -6.69
C ASN A 83 -5.82 0.25 -6.18
N ASN A 84 -6.04 0.35 -4.88
CA ASN A 84 -6.64 1.52 -4.25
C ASN A 84 -6.09 1.69 -2.84
N LEU A 85 -6.12 2.92 -2.37
CA LEU A 85 -5.66 3.31 -1.04
C LEU A 85 -6.72 4.16 -0.38
N GLU A 86 -7.23 3.72 0.77
CA GLU A 86 -8.17 4.48 1.57
C GLU A 86 -7.47 5.03 2.80
N ILE A 87 -7.78 6.26 3.15
CA ILE A 87 -7.13 6.96 4.25
C ILE A 87 -8.19 7.62 5.12
N VAL A 88 -8.05 7.44 6.43
CA VAL A 88 -8.87 8.13 7.42
C VAL A 88 -7.94 8.85 8.38
N THR A 89 -7.97 10.17 8.38
CA THR A 89 -7.21 10.98 9.34
C THR A 89 -7.93 10.97 10.69
N THR A 90 -7.14 10.98 11.75
CA THR A 90 -7.66 11.03 13.12
C THR A 90 -7.05 12.22 13.85
N SER A 91 -7.63 12.60 14.98
CA SER A 91 -7.16 13.73 15.78
C SER A 91 -5.97 13.34 16.68
N SER A 92 -5.74 12.05 16.89
CA SER A 92 -4.66 11.56 17.76
C SER A 92 -4.24 10.15 17.37
N GLU A 93 -3.07 9.74 17.86
CA GLU A 93 -2.60 8.37 17.69
C GLU A 93 -3.48 7.37 18.40
N ALA A 94 -4.02 7.73 19.56
CA ALA A 94 -4.94 6.87 20.31
C ALA A 94 -6.21 6.57 19.50
N GLU A 95 -6.76 7.58 18.85
CA GLU A 95 -7.92 7.41 17.97
C GLU A 95 -7.57 6.53 16.77
N ALA A 96 -6.39 6.70 16.18
CA ALA A 96 -5.92 5.87 15.08
C ALA A 96 -5.80 4.40 15.51
N LEU A 97 -5.28 4.16 16.71
CA LEU A 97 -5.15 2.81 17.24
C LEU A 97 -6.52 2.12 17.41
N LEU A 98 -7.48 2.83 17.94
CA LEU A 98 -8.84 2.31 18.12
C LEU A 98 -9.50 2.02 16.77
N LEU A 99 -9.33 2.91 15.80
CA LEU A 99 -9.91 2.73 14.48
C LEU A 99 -9.26 1.54 13.76
N GLU A 100 -7.94 1.42 13.83
CA GLU A 100 -7.24 0.27 13.25
C GLU A 100 -7.77 -1.04 13.83
N ALA A 101 -7.88 -1.12 15.15
CA ALA A 101 -8.37 -2.32 15.83
C ALA A 101 -9.77 -2.69 15.36
N ASN A 102 -10.66 -1.70 15.22
CA ASN A 102 -12.02 -1.92 14.74
C ASN A 102 -12.07 -2.40 13.29
N LEU A 103 -11.22 -1.87 12.44
CA LEU A 103 -11.17 -2.26 11.03
C LEU A 103 -10.60 -3.67 10.84
N ILE A 104 -9.62 -4.05 11.65
CA ILE A 104 -9.03 -5.39 11.59
C ILE A 104 -10.02 -6.46 12.04
N LYS A 105 -10.86 -6.17 13.03
CA LYS A 105 -11.84 -7.13 13.55
C LYS A 105 -12.94 -7.50 12.56
N LYS A 106 -13.11 -6.71 11.55
CA LYS A 106 -14.09 -6.99 10.50
C LYS A 106 -13.48 -7.81 9.39
#